data_a42864423afae41ace707158907b4454
#
_entry.id   a42864423afae41ace707158907b4454
#
_cell.length_a   1.000
_cell.length_b   1.000
_cell.length_c   1.000
_cell.angle_alpha   90.00
_cell.angle_beta   90.00
_cell.angle_gamma   90.00
#
_symmetry.space_group_name_H-M   'P 1'
#
loop_
_entity.id
_entity.type
_entity.pdbx_description
1 polymer ?
#
loop_
_entity_poly.entity_id
_entity_poly.type
_entity_poly.pdbx_seq_one_letter_code
_entity_poly.pdbx_strand_id
1 'polypeptide(L)' 'MDLTDLLEYIKGKKYNSKEVLYVDTDVKEVFGLLKAKAKIPISSLVSFILEDWLTKHRNDISSLIKQKKNRFL' A
#
# COMPACT_ATOMS: atom_id res chain seq x y z
N MET A 1 8.37 6.72 -13.78
CA MET A 1 7.27 5.75 -14.01
C MET A 1 5.96 6.51 -13.93
N ASP A 2 5.14 6.45 -14.96
CA ASP A 2 3.85 7.10 -14.88
C ASP A 2 2.84 6.22 -14.14
N LEU A 3 1.64 6.74 -13.91
CA LEU A 3 0.64 6.03 -13.13
C LEU A 3 0.24 4.69 -13.76
N THR A 4 0.10 4.65 -15.09
CA THR A 4 -0.28 3.43 -15.78
C THR A 4 0.78 2.33 -15.57
N ASP A 5 2.05 2.66 -15.71
CA ASP A 5 3.13 1.71 -15.50
C ASP A 5 3.18 1.25 -14.04
N LEU A 6 2.97 2.16 -13.12
CA LEU A 6 2.93 1.83 -11.69
C LEU A 6 1.82 0.84 -11.38
N LEU A 7 0.62 1.08 -11.92
CA LEU A 7 -0.51 0.19 -11.69
C LEU A 7 -0.25 -1.22 -12.26
N GLU A 8 0.37 -1.30 -13.43
CA GLU A 8 0.72 -2.60 -13.99
C GLU A 8 1.74 -3.34 -13.13
N TYR A 9 2.74 -2.62 -12.60
CA TYR A 9 3.70 -3.19 -11.69
C TYR A 9 3.03 -3.75 -10.44
N ILE A 10 2.10 -2.99 -9.85
CA ILE A 10 1.41 -3.41 -8.63
C ILE A 10 0.53 -4.63 -8.86
N LYS A 11 -0.08 -4.76 -10.03
CA LYS A 11 -0.89 -5.93 -10.37
C LYS A 11 -0.10 -7.24 -10.26
N GLY A 12 1.20 -7.19 -10.51
CA GLY A 12 2.06 -8.37 -10.42
C GLY A 12 2.51 -8.71 -9.02
N LYS A 13 2.29 -7.83 -8.05
CA LYS A 13 2.71 -8.09 -6.67
C LYS A 13 1.68 -8.92 -5.94
N LYS A 14 2.16 -9.78 -5.04
CA LYS A 14 1.29 -10.63 -4.22
C LYS A 14 1.58 -10.38 -2.74
N TYR A 15 0.51 -10.29 -1.97
CA TYR A 15 0.58 -10.12 -0.53
C TYR A 15 -0.05 -11.34 0.13
N ASN A 16 0.70 -12.00 1.00
CA ASN A 16 0.33 -13.30 1.54
C ASN A 16 -0.80 -13.26 2.55
N SER A 17 -0.87 -12.21 3.34
CA SER A 17 -1.96 -12.06 4.32
C SER A 17 -2.44 -10.64 4.34
N LYS A 18 -3.72 -10.46 4.69
CA LYS A 18 -4.38 -9.16 4.65
C LYS A 18 -5.20 -8.97 5.91
N GLU A 19 -5.10 -7.78 6.46
CA GLU A 19 -5.86 -7.38 7.64
C GLU A 19 -6.70 -6.16 7.32
N VAL A 20 -7.74 -5.92 8.11
CA VAL A 20 -8.61 -4.76 7.94
C VAL A 20 -7.92 -3.52 8.47
N LEU A 21 -7.99 -2.44 7.69
CA LEU A 21 -7.49 -1.14 8.09
C LEU A 21 -8.57 -0.11 7.77
N TYR A 22 -8.90 0.71 8.75
CA TYR A 22 -9.93 1.73 8.55
C TYR A 22 -9.29 2.98 7.96
N VAL A 23 -9.89 3.48 6.90
CA VAL A 23 -9.42 4.69 6.21
C VAL A 23 -10.58 5.66 6.03
N ASP A 24 -10.25 6.89 5.73
CA ASP A 24 -11.23 7.93 5.44
C ASP A 24 -12.16 7.52 4.31
N THR A 25 -13.44 7.83 4.44
CA THR A 25 -14.46 7.44 3.47
C THR A 25 -14.19 8.01 2.08
N ASP A 26 -13.81 9.28 2.00
CA ASP A 26 -13.55 9.91 0.71
C ASP A 26 -12.32 9.32 0.03
N VAL A 27 -11.30 8.99 0.82
CA VAL A 27 -10.11 8.31 0.30
C VAL A 27 -10.49 6.96 -0.29
N LYS A 28 -11.28 6.18 0.46
CA LYS A 28 -11.73 4.88 0.00
C LYS A 28 -12.53 4.98 -1.30
N GLU A 29 -13.37 6.00 -1.43
CA GLU A 29 -14.18 6.19 -2.62
C GLU A 29 -13.30 6.36 -3.86
N VAL A 30 -12.25 7.16 -3.77
CA VAL A 30 -11.34 7.35 -4.91
C VAL A 30 -10.65 6.05 -5.28
N PHE A 31 -10.20 5.26 -4.29
CA PHE A 31 -9.60 3.97 -4.58
C PHE A 31 -10.59 2.99 -5.20
N GLY A 32 -11.87 3.07 -4.82
CA GLY A 32 -12.91 2.27 -5.47
C GLY A 32 -13.08 2.62 -6.94
N LEU A 33 -13.01 3.91 -7.28
CA LEU A 33 -13.07 4.35 -8.66
C LEU A 33 -11.85 3.90 -9.46
N LEU A 34 -10.68 3.95 -8.84
CA LEU A 34 -9.45 3.45 -9.47
C LEU A 34 -9.53 1.94 -9.74
N LYS A 35 -10.09 1.19 -8.79
CA LYS A 35 -10.30 -0.25 -8.99
C LYS A 35 -11.14 -0.52 -10.23
N ALA A 36 -12.23 0.22 -10.38
CA ALA A 36 -13.14 0.03 -11.52
C ALA A 36 -12.46 0.39 -12.84
N LYS A 37 -11.66 1.44 -12.87
CA LYS A 37 -11.02 1.92 -14.10
C LYS A 37 -9.76 1.15 -14.45
N ALA A 38 -8.92 0.87 -13.47
CA ALA A 38 -7.62 0.23 -13.69
C ALA A 38 -7.67 -1.29 -13.53
N LYS A 39 -8.78 -1.82 -13.04
CA LYS A 39 -8.96 -3.27 -12.81
C LYS A 39 -7.88 -3.87 -11.92
N ILE A 40 -7.53 -3.15 -10.86
CA ILE A 40 -6.54 -3.58 -9.88
C ILE A 40 -7.23 -3.73 -8.52
N PRO A 41 -6.94 -4.79 -7.76
CA PRO A 41 -7.50 -4.93 -6.41
C PRO A 41 -7.10 -3.76 -5.52
N ILE A 42 -8.07 -3.20 -4.78
CA ILE A 42 -7.79 -2.10 -3.87
C ILE A 42 -6.73 -2.51 -2.84
N SER A 43 -6.84 -3.72 -2.30
CA SER A 43 -5.91 -4.19 -1.28
C SER A 43 -4.46 -4.20 -1.77
N SER A 44 -4.24 -4.57 -3.02
CA SER A 44 -2.90 -4.56 -3.59
C SER A 44 -2.37 -3.14 -3.76
N LEU A 45 -3.21 -2.25 -4.27
CA LEU A 45 -2.82 -0.86 -4.49
C LEU A 45 -2.51 -0.17 -3.16
N VAL A 46 -3.40 -0.30 -2.18
CA VAL A 46 -3.22 0.32 -0.88
C VAL A 46 -2.01 -0.27 -0.16
N SER A 47 -1.84 -1.59 -0.20
CA SER A 47 -0.69 -2.24 0.41
C SER A 47 0.62 -1.74 -0.17
N PHE A 48 0.69 -1.58 -1.49
CA PHE A 48 1.89 -1.07 -2.13
C PHE A 48 2.20 0.37 -1.69
N ILE A 49 1.18 1.22 -1.67
CA ILE A 49 1.37 2.62 -1.29
C ILE A 49 1.89 2.73 0.15
N LEU A 50 1.28 1.97 1.06
CA LEU A 50 1.69 1.99 2.46
C LEU A 50 3.08 1.38 2.65
N GLU A 51 3.38 0.30 1.93
CA GLU A 51 4.71 -0.30 1.94
C GLU A 51 5.77 0.68 1.47
N ASP A 52 5.49 1.41 0.40
CA ASP A 52 6.41 2.40 -0.13
C ASP A 52 6.67 3.52 0.90
N TRP A 53 5.62 3.99 1.56
CA TRP A 53 5.74 5.00 2.60
C TRP A 53 6.58 4.50 3.78
N LEU A 54 6.32 3.28 4.23
CA LEU A 54 7.07 2.67 5.32
C LEU A 54 8.56 2.52 4.96
N THR A 55 8.84 2.11 3.74
CA THR A 55 10.22 1.94 3.28
C THR A 55 10.96 3.27 3.26
N LYS A 56 10.31 4.33 2.81
CA LYS A 56 10.92 5.66 2.76
C LYS A 56 11.20 6.24 4.14
N HIS A 57 10.44 5.83 5.14
CA HIS A 57 10.58 6.35 6.50
C HIS A 57 11.08 5.33 7.50
N ARG A 58 11.69 4.25 7.02
CA ARG A 58 12.09 3.12 7.84
C ARG A 58 12.95 3.52 9.04
N ASN A 59 13.97 4.35 8.82
CA ASN A 59 14.88 4.72 9.89
C ASN A 59 14.18 5.48 11.00
N ASP A 60 13.32 6.43 10.64
CA ASP A 60 12.58 7.21 11.61
C ASP A 60 11.59 6.35 12.38
N ILE A 61 10.91 5.44 11.69
CA ILE A 61 9.94 4.53 12.29
C ILE A 61 10.65 3.60 13.27
N SER A 62 11.78 3.03 12.89
CA SER A 62 12.54 2.14 13.76
C SER A 62 13.00 2.83 15.03
N SER A 63 13.37 4.12 14.92
CA SER A 63 13.76 4.91 16.08
C SER A 63 12.60 5.12 17.05
N LEU A 64 11.39 5.28 16.54
CA LEU A 64 10.23 5.52 17.37
C LEU A 64 9.65 4.25 17.98
N ILE A 65 9.56 3.17 17.21
CA ILE A 65 8.83 1.97 17.62
C ILE A 65 9.70 0.97 18.36
N LYS A 66 10.96 0.81 17.98
CA LYS A 66 11.91 -0.09 18.62
C LYS A 66 11.48 -1.56 18.66
N GLN A 67 10.55 -1.95 17.79
CA GLN A 67 10.12 -3.33 17.64
C GLN A 67 10.71 -3.90 16.36
N LYS A 68 11.36 -5.07 16.44
CA LYS A 68 12.19 -5.54 15.34
C LYS A 68 11.71 -6.80 14.65
N LYS A 69 10.49 -7.26 14.93
CA LYS A 69 9.99 -8.51 14.32
C LYS A 69 9.13 -8.31 13.10
N ASN A 70 9.19 -7.14 12.49
CA ASN A 70 8.42 -6.84 11.31
C ASN A 70 9.36 -6.49 10.17
N ARG A 71 9.07 -6.98 8.96
CA ARG A 71 9.95 -6.79 7.80
C ARG A 71 10.14 -5.34 7.39
N PHE A 72 9.28 -4.44 7.88
CA PHE A 72 9.39 -3.01 7.56
C PHE A 72 10.13 -2.21 8.63
N LEU A 73 10.61 -2.85 9.66
CA LEU A 73 11.33 -2.19 10.77
C LEU A 73 12.80 -2.63 10.90
#